data_db845fa763382eaa39ffc3a01996c19e
#
_entry.id   db845fa763382eaa39ffc3a01996c19e
#
_cell.length_a   1.000
_cell.length_b   1.000
_cell.length_c   1.000
_cell.angle_alpha   90.00
_cell.angle_beta   90.00
_cell.angle_gamma   90.00
#
_symmetry.space_group_name_H-M   'P 1'
#
loop_
_entity.id
_entity.type
_entity.pdbx_description
1 polymer ?
#
loop_
_entity_poly.entity_id
_entity_poly.type
_entity_poly.pdbx_seq_one_letter_code
_entity_poly.pdbx_strand_id
1 'polypeptide(L)'
;MQIHLVVPGLIWPAVSALGPASGLELTSLAWLLGQGKRSFAPFEPLDAQLARLMGYPDDAGTLPLAALRRLGEPALPAPAVGTEWLCADPVCLSFAREHLLLSEFPADELQPEDVAALIASLNDTFGDLGTFAAATPNRWYLRLATPARARFFPLHDAVGRPVRDFLPEGEDARLWQRTMNELQVVLHNHPVNQAREAAGHRPANSLWFWGAGESRPAPQSAARAIQADDPLMRGFALAAGCTVVAPDCAKALESDSLVVLDDLLLPALHLDIDSWRTRLAKLEHTWFAPLAAALRSKRLRGLKISAPGDRGTLELEVRAADAWKFWRKPLPLDTLLKSIAPADASPQHHSGTR
;
A
#
# COMPACT_ATOMS: atom_id res chain seq x y z
N MET A 1 20.66 4.80 18.81
CA MET A 1 19.66 5.13 17.83
C MET A 1 19.38 3.87 17.01
N GLN A 2 18.13 3.58 16.77
CA GLN A 2 17.64 2.45 15.95
C GLN A 2 16.67 2.97 14.90
N ILE A 3 16.75 2.44 13.70
CA ILE A 3 15.83 2.76 12.62
C ILE A 3 15.13 1.49 12.17
N HIS A 4 13.82 1.56 11.98
CA HIS A 4 13.03 0.50 11.35
C HIS A 4 12.54 1.03 10.00
N LEU A 5 13.02 0.45 8.90
CA LEU A 5 12.50 0.68 7.55
C LEU A 5 11.45 -0.37 7.21
N VAL A 6 10.32 0.07 6.71
CA VAL A 6 9.33 -0.78 6.04
C VAL A 6 9.39 -0.46 4.55
N VAL A 7 9.71 -1.46 3.73
CA VAL A 7 9.93 -1.26 2.28
C VAL A 7 9.05 -2.25 1.49
N PRO A 8 7.74 -1.98 1.36
CA PRO A 8 6.83 -2.82 0.59
C PRO A 8 7.28 -2.89 -0.88
N GLY A 9 7.18 -4.08 -1.48
CA GLY A 9 7.58 -4.29 -2.87
C GLY A 9 9.09 -4.42 -3.11
N LEU A 10 9.93 -4.41 -2.09
CA LEU A 10 11.36 -4.73 -2.25
C LEU A 10 11.56 -6.16 -2.75
N ILE A 11 10.70 -7.08 -2.33
CA ILE A 11 10.67 -8.46 -2.81
C ILE A 11 9.84 -8.50 -4.09
N TRP A 12 10.52 -8.66 -5.24
CA TRP A 12 9.85 -8.75 -6.52
C TRP A 12 8.93 -9.98 -6.58
N PRO A 13 7.65 -9.81 -6.97
CA PRO A 13 6.63 -10.87 -6.86
C PRO A 13 6.83 -12.00 -7.88
N ALA A 14 7.25 -11.68 -9.10
CA ALA A 14 7.35 -12.65 -10.17
C ALA A 14 8.64 -13.47 -10.08
N VAL A 15 8.53 -14.76 -10.43
CA VAL A 15 9.70 -15.60 -10.64
C VAL A 15 10.23 -15.34 -12.07
N SER A 16 11.46 -14.83 -12.17
CA SER A 16 12.12 -14.54 -13.44
C SER A 16 13.41 -15.36 -13.55
N ALA A 17 13.68 -15.88 -14.75
CA ALA A 17 14.95 -16.56 -15.04
C ALA A 17 16.14 -15.61 -14.95
N LEU A 18 15.95 -14.35 -15.38
CA LEU A 18 16.87 -13.24 -15.15
C LEU A 18 16.46 -12.56 -13.83
N GLY A 19 17.40 -12.36 -12.92
CA GLY A 19 17.11 -11.65 -11.68
C GLY A 19 16.57 -10.23 -11.96
N PRO A 20 15.48 -9.79 -11.31
CA PRO A 20 14.89 -8.48 -11.57
C PRO A 20 15.84 -7.33 -11.26
N ALA A 21 16.77 -7.50 -10.33
CA ALA A 21 17.79 -6.52 -9.97
C ALA A 21 19.11 -6.71 -10.74
N SER A 22 19.17 -7.61 -11.72
CA SER A 22 20.40 -7.88 -12.49
C SER A 22 20.94 -6.63 -13.17
N GLY A 23 22.23 -6.40 -13.02
CA GLY A 23 22.92 -5.21 -13.58
C GLY A 23 22.70 -3.91 -12.79
N LEU A 24 21.95 -3.91 -11.68
CA LEU A 24 21.89 -2.77 -10.77
C LEU A 24 23.08 -2.78 -9.79
N GLU A 25 23.65 -1.62 -9.54
CA GLU A 25 24.69 -1.43 -8.54
C GLU A 25 24.07 -1.19 -7.15
N LEU A 26 23.73 -2.27 -6.46
CA LEU A 26 23.10 -2.26 -5.13
C LEU A 26 24.10 -2.66 -4.04
N THR A 27 25.26 -2.01 -4.03
CA THR A 27 26.41 -2.39 -3.17
C THR A 27 26.07 -2.30 -1.69
N SER A 28 25.35 -1.26 -1.27
CA SER A 28 25.01 -1.06 0.14
C SER A 28 23.88 -1.97 0.58
N LEU A 29 22.86 -2.17 -0.22
CA LEU A 29 21.81 -3.15 0.05
C LEU A 29 22.40 -4.56 0.13
N ALA A 30 23.26 -4.95 -0.82
CA ALA A 30 23.92 -6.26 -0.80
C ALA A 30 24.78 -6.44 0.47
N TRP A 31 25.47 -5.39 0.91
CA TRP A 31 26.22 -5.42 2.17
C TRP A 31 25.28 -5.61 3.38
N LEU A 32 24.19 -4.82 3.48
CA LEU A 32 23.20 -4.96 4.55
C LEU A 32 22.62 -6.37 4.60
N LEU A 33 22.22 -6.92 3.46
CA LEU A 33 21.70 -8.29 3.33
C LEU A 33 22.73 -9.34 3.75
N GLY A 34 24.02 -9.13 3.43
CA GLY A 34 25.10 -10.05 3.79
C GLY A 34 25.44 -10.02 5.28
N GLN A 35 25.47 -8.84 5.90
CA GLN A 35 25.88 -8.65 7.30
C GLN A 35 24.77 -9.00 8.29
N GLY A 36 23.51 -8.72 7.96
CA GLY A 36 22.39 -8.85 8.88
C GLY A 36 21.94 -10.28 9.16
N LYS A 37 21.16 -10.41 10.24
CA LYS A 37 20.35 -11.61 10.50
C LYS A 37 19.07 -11.48 9.67
N ARG A 38 18.78 -12.49 8.86
CA ARG A 38 17.60 -12.55 8.02
C ARG A 38 16.64 -13.62 8.52
N SER A 39 15.35 -13.33 8.43
CA SER A 39 14.27 -14.30 8.52
C SER A 39 13.22 -13.98 7.48
N PHE A 40 12.41 -14.96 7.14
CA PHE A 40 11.31 -14.80 6.21
C PHE A 40 10.03 -15.28 6.89
N ALA A 41 9.06 -14.36 7.04
CA ALA A 41 7.76 -14.66 7.61
C ALA A 41 6.75 -14.97 6.49
N PRO A 42 5.71 -15.76 6.77
CA PRO A 42 4.60 -15.98 5.83
C PRO A 42 3.99 -14.67 5.35
N PHE A 43 3.22 -14.76 4.26
CA PHE A 43 2.45 -13.64 3.75
C PHE A 43 1.46 -13.13 4.81
N GLU A 44 1.41 -11.82 4.93
CA GLU A 44 0.42 -11.10 5.72
C GLU A 44 0.02 -9.84 4.94
N PRO A 45 -1.27 -9.45 4.89
CA PRO A 45 -1.69 -8.22 4.25
C PRO A 45 -0.93 -7.00 4.77
N LEU A 46 -0.60 -6.07 3.87
CA LEU A 46 0.21 -4.89 4.21
C LEU A 46 -0.44 -4.02 5.29
N ASP A 47 -1.74 -3.81 5.21
CA ASP A 47 -2.53 -3.06 6.17
C ASP A 47 -2.51 -3.70 7.58
N ALA A 48 -2.57 -5.02 7.67
CA ALA A 48 -2.43 -5.75 8.93
C ALA A 48 -1.02 -5.58 9.54
N GLN A 49 0.03 -5.64 8.69
CA GLN A 49 1.40 -5.39 9.15
C GLN A 49 1.58 -3.95 9.66
N LEU A 50 1.06 -2.97 8.93
CA LEU A 50 1.11 -1.56 9.33
C LEU A 50 0.34 -1.33 10.65
N ALA A 51 -0.85 -1.92 10.78
CA ALA A 51 -1.64 -1.87 12.00
C ALA A 51 -0.87 -2.43 13.20
N ARG A 52 -0.26 -3.61 13.04
CA ARG A 52 0.55 -4.25 14.09
C ARG A 52 1.77 -3.40 14.48
N LEU A 53 2.43 -2.75 13.52
CA LEU A 53 3.51 -1.81 13.79
C LEU A 53 3.06 -0.61 14.61
N MET A 54 1.79 -0.22 14.50
CA MET A 54 1.18 0.85 15.30
C MET A 54 0.58 0.33 16.62
N GLY A 55 0.72 -0.95 16.91
CA GLY A 55 0.27 -1.55 18.17
C GLY A 55 -1.18 -2.01 18.17
N TYR A 56 -1.85 -2.05 17.01
CA TYR A 56 -3.16 -2.69 16.92
C TYR A 56 -2.99 -4.21 17.14
N PRO A 57 -3.86 -4.84 17.94
CA PRO A 57 -3.82 -6.26 18.18
C PRO A 57 -4.24 -7.05 16.92
N ASP A 58 -3.72 -8.27 16.77
CA ASP A 58 -4.01 -9.13 15.60
C ASP A 58 -5.49 -9.52 15.50
N ASP A 59 -6.23 -9.47 16.62
CA ASP A 59 -7.67 -9.73 16.72
C ASP A 59 -8.53 -8.47 16.66
N ALA A 60 -7.98 -7.35 16.20
CA ALA A 60 -8.69 -6.06 16.18
C ALA A 60 -9.98 -6.07 15.34
N GLY A 61 -10.28 -7.16 14.63
CA GLY A 61 -11.42 -7.25 13.71
C GLY A 61 -11.20 -6.40 12.47
N THR A 62 -12.28 -5.94 11.85
CA THR A 62 -12.17 -5.09 10.66
C THR A 62 -11.72 -3.69 11.07
N LEU A 63 -10.54 -3.30 10.62
CA LEU A 63 -10.00 -1.96 10.87
C LEU A 63 -10.69 -0.91 9.98
N PRO A 64 -10.92 0.32 10.49
CA PRO A 64 -11.51 1.41 9.73
C PRO A 64 -10.48 2.06 8.78
N LEU A 65 -9.99 1.29 7.80
CA LEU A 65 -8.88 1.71 6.94
C LEU A 65 -9.22 2.98 6.14
N ALA A 66 -10.48 3.14 5.72
CA ALA A 66 -10.90 4.34 5.01
C ALA A 66 -10.87 5.59 5.92
N ALA A 67 -11.34 5.48 7.16
CA ALA A 67 -11.28 6.58 8.12
C ALA A 67 -9.83 6.92 8.49
N LEU A 68 -8.98 5.90 8.66
CA LEU A 68 -7.54 6.07 8.92
C LEU A 68 -6.84 6.72 7.73
N ARG A 69 -7.04 6.19 6.49
CA ARG A 69 -6.44 6.80 5.30
C ARG A 69 -6.87 8.26 5.15
N ARG A 70 -8.17 8.55 5.37
CA ARG A 70 -8.69 9.89 5.31
C ARG A 70 -8.10 10.82 6.37
N LEU A 71 -7.83 10.32 7.58
CA LEU A 71 -7.12 11.07 8.63
C LEU A 71 -5.71 11.47 8.21
N GLY A 72 -5.05 10.61 7.42
CA GLY A 72 -3.71 10.86 6.91
C GLY A 72 -3.64 11.80 5.69
N GLU A 73 -4.78 12.15 5.06
CA GLU A 73 -4.82 13.09 3.94
C GLU A 73 -4.58 14.52 4.41
N PRO A 74 -3.49 15.17 3.97
CA PRO A 74 -3.14 16.51 4.47
C PRO A 74 -4.13 17.61 4.03
N ALA A 75 -4.85 17.38 2.94
CA ALA A 75 -5.77 18.35 2.35
C ALA A 75 -7.20 18.26 2.91
N LEU A 76 -7.52 17.26 3.72
CA LEU A 76 -8.86 17.04 4.25
C LEU A 76 -8.91 17.25 5.76
N PRO A 77 -10.02 17.81 6.29
CA PRO A 77 -10.23 17.85 7.74
C PRO A 77 -10.36 16.43 8.31
N ALA A 78 -9.98 16.23 9.56
CA ALA A 78 -10.14 14.94 10.22
C ALA A 78 -11.60 14.44 10.13
N PRO A 79 -11.82 13.12 9.96
CA PRO A 79 -13.16 12.56 9.92
C PRO A 79 -13.86 12.78 11.28
N ALA A 80 -15.15 13.13 11.24
CA ALA A 80 -15.93 13.26 12.45
C ALA A 80 -16.12 11.89 13.15
N VAL A 81 -16.09 11.87 14.46
CA VAL A 81 -16.31 10.66 15.25
C VAL A 81 -17.71 10.10 14.96
N GLY A 82 -17.82 8.79 14.81
CA GLY A 82 -19.09 8.10 14.54
C GLY A 82 -19.57 8.15 13.09
N THR A 83 -18.76 8.67 12.16
CA THR A 83 -19.03 8.57 10.74
C THR A 83 -18.31 7.37 10.13
N GLU A 84 -19.04 6.59 9.33
CA GLU A 84 -18.45 5.48 8.60
C GLU A 84 -18.04 5.91 7.20
N TRP A 85 -16.86 5.44 6.79
CA TRP A 85 -16.25 5.80 5.53
C TRP A 85 -15.84 4.56 4.74
N LEU A 86 -15.92 4.67 3.43
CA LEU A 86 -15.25 3.79 2.49
C LEU A 86 -14.23 4.59 1.67
N CYS A 87 -13.14 3.98 1.33
CA CYS A 87 -12.38 4.38 0.16
C CYS A 87 -13.23 4.04 -1.06
N ALA A 88 -13.32 4.94 -2.03
CA ALA A 88 -14.08 4.80 -3.26
C ALA A 88 -13.18 5.20 -4.42
N ASP A 89 -12.04 4.51 -4.56
CA ASP A 89 -11.00 4.92 -5.49
C ASP A 89 -11.41 4.72 -6.94
N PRO A 90 -11.17 5.71 -7.83
CA PRO A 90 -11.47 5.58 -9.24
C PRO A 90 -10.55 4.52 -9.86
N VAL A 91 -11.13 3.64 -10.64
CA VAL A 91 -10.41 2.56 -11.31
C VAL A 91 -10.86 2.42 -12.76
N CYS A 92 -9.97 1.87 -13.59
CA CYS A 92 -10.32 1.43 -14.93
C CYS A 92 -10.50 -0.08 -14.92
N LEU A 93 -11.70 -0.54 -15.24
CA LEU A 93 -11.97 -1.95 -15.50
C LEU A 93 -11.83 -2.21 -17.00
N SER A 94 -11.03 -3.20 -17.35
CA SER A 94 -10.81 -3.62 -18.73
C SER A 94 -10.76 -5.14 -18.86
N PHE A 95 -11.23 -5.66 -20.00
CA PHE A 95 -11.12 -7.06 -20.29
C PHE A 95 -9.71 -7.41 -20.80
N ALA A 96 -9.07 -8.37 -20.14
CA ALA A 96 -7.85 -8.98 -20.61
C ALA A 96 -8.09 -10.49 -20.76
N ARG A 97 -8.13 -10.95 -21.99
CA ARG A 97 -8.50 -12.34 -22.35
C ARG A 97 -9.90 -12.70 -21.80
N GLU A 98 -9.96 -13.55 -20.77
CA GLU A 98 -11.21 -14.05 -20.19
C GLU A 98 -11.57 -13.38 -18.86
N HIS A 99 -10.75 -12.43 -18.40
CA HIS A 99 -10.92 -11.82 -17.08
C HIS A 99 -11.11 -10.31 -17.16
N LEU A 100 -12.01 -9.82 -16.30
CA LEU A 100 -12.11 -8.40 -16.02
C LEU A 100 -11.02 -8.07 -15.00
N LEU A 101 -10.08 -7.22 -15.40
CA LEU A 101 -8.98 -6.76 -14.57
C LEU A 101 -9.19 -5.31 -14.15
N LEU A 102 -8.66 -4.99 -12.99
CA LEU A 102 -8.68 -3.67 -12.40
C LEU A 102 -7.30 -3.03 -12.52
N SER A 103 -7.27 -1.77 -12.97
CA SER A 103 -6.10 -0.91 -12.90
C SER A 103 -6.46 0.41 -12.21
N GLU A 104 -5.57 0.88 -11.34
CA GLU A 104 -5.68 2.16 -10.66
C GLU A 104 -5.11 3.29 -11.53
N PHE A 105 -5.32 4.54 -11.10
CA PHE A 105 -4.78 5.73 -11.74
C PHE A 105 -3.59 6.28 -10.96
N PRO A 106 -2.47 6.62 -11.62
CA PRO A 106 -1.47 7.52 -11.07
C PRO A 106 -2.09 8.87 -10.67
N ALA A 107 -1.45 9.57 -9.73
CA ALA A 107 -1.99 10.80 -9.16
C ALA A 107 -2.14 11.95 -10.18
N ASP A 108 -1.40 11.91 -11.28
CA ASP A 108 -1.33 12.92 -12.33
C ASP A 108 -2.11 12.56 -13.61
N GLU A 109 -2.77 11.41 -13.66
CA GLU A 109 -3.47 10.96 -14.88
C GLU A 109 -4.89 11.52 -14.99
N LEU A 110 -5.59 11.76 -13.88
CA LEU A 110 -6.91 12.35 -13.85
C LEU A 110 -6.81 13.86 -13.58
N GLN A 111 -7.48 14.67 -14.40
CA GLN A 111 -7.46 16.11 -14.19
C GLN A 111 -8.43 16.50 -13.07
N PRO A 112 -8.10 17.50 -12.23
CA PRO A 112 -8.97 17.93 -11.13
C PRO A 112 -10.39 18.32 -11.57
N GLU A 113 -10.55 18.92 -12.74
CA GLU A 113 -11.83 19.34 -13.32
C GLU A 113 -12.69 18.12 -13.70
N ASP A 114 -12.06 17.08 -14.28
CA ASP A 114 -12.71 15.81 -14.59
C ASP A 114 -13.21 15.13 -13.33
N VAL A 115 -12.35 15.09 -12.31
CA VAL A 115 -12.69 14.52 -11.00
C VAL A 115 -13.86 15.26 -10.36
N ALA A 116 -13.86 16.59 -10.37
CA ALA A 116 -14.96 17.38 -9.81
C ALA A 116 -16.30 17.08 -10.49
N ALA A 117 -16.29 16.95 -11.83
CA ALA A 117 -17.49 16.62 -12.60
C ALA A 117 -18.00 15.20 -12.30
N LEU A 118 -17.10 14.21 -12.21
CA LEU A 118 -17.44 12.83 -11.87
C LEU A 118 -18.02 12.74 -10.45
N ILE A 119 -17.39 13.38 -9.45
CA ILE A 119 -17.88 13.42 -8.06
C ILE A 119 -19.24 14.11 -7.97
N ALA A 120 -19.46 15.20 -8.70
CA ALA A 120 -20.77 15.88 -8.72
C ALA A 120 -21.87 14.96 -9.24
N SER A 121 -21.63 14.25 -10.35
CA SER A 121 -22.57 13.29 -10.94
C SER A 121 -22.85 12.11 -9.99
N LEU A 122 -21.83 11.61 -9.30
CA LEU A 122 -22.01 10.54 -8.31
C LEU A 122 -22.87 10.99 -7.12
N ASN A 123 -22.65 12.20 -6.61
CA ASN A 123 -23.45 12.77 -5.52
C ASN A 123 -24.88 13.06 -5.92
N ASP A 124 -25.12 13.47 -7.16
CA ASP A 124 -26.46 13.70 -7.69
C ASP A 124 -27.25 12.39 -7.84
N THR A 125 -26.57 11.33 -8.31
CA THR A 125 -27.23 10.06 -8.61
C THR A 125 -27.35 9.13 -7.40
N PHE A 126 -26.36 9.12 -6.49
CA PHE A 126 -26.23 8.18 -5.37
C PHE A 126 -26.23 8.89 -4.00
N GLY A 127 -26.92 10.02 -3.88
CA GLY A 127 -27.00 10.78 -2.63
C GLY A 127 -27.63 10.02 -1.45
N ASP A 128 -28.44 9.01 -1.72
CA ASP A 128 -29.00 8.08 -0.72
C ASP A 128 -27.95 7.11 -0.16
N LEU A 129 -26.94 6.74 -0.95
CA LEU A 129 -25.82 5.91 -0.50
C LEU A 129 -24.91 6.69 0.46
N GLY A 130 -24.73 7.99 0.20
CA GLY A 130 -23.85 8.83 0.99
C GLY A 130 -23.30 10.04 0.23
N THR A 131 -22.13 10.51 0.65
CA THR A 131 -21.47 11.67 0.03
C THR A 131 -20.09 11.30 -0.45
N PHE A 132 -19.85 11.43 -1.75
CA PHE A 132 -18.53 11.24 -2.37
C PHE A 132 -17.69 12.50 -2.27
N ALA A 133 -16.41 12.33 -2.00
CA ALA A 133 -15.42 13.40 -1.99
C ALA A 133 -14.06 12.89 -2.48
N ALA A 134 -13.31 13.71 -3.18
CA ALA A 134 -11.95 13.44 -3.59
C ALA A 134 -10.95 14.18 -2.69
N ALA A 135 -9.92 13.50 -2.20
CA ALA A 135 -8.76 14.12 -1.56
C ALA A 135 -7.69 14.50 -2.59
N THR A 136 -7.53 13.64 -3.56
CA THR A 136 -6.64 13.81 -4.73
C THR A 136 -7.35 13.24 -5.96
N PRO A 137 -6.83 13.46 -7.15
CA PRO A 137 -7.46 12.93 -8.36
C PRO A 137 -7.68 11.40 -8.34
N ASN A 138 -6.85 10.65 -7.67
CA ASN A 138 -6.90 9.19 -7.62
C ASN A 138 -7.29 8.60 -6.26
N ARG A 139 -7.59 9.41 -5.25
CA ARG A 139 -8.03 8.92 -3.93
C ARG A 139 -9.35 9.57 -3.53
N TRP A 140 -10.40 8.78 -3.63
CA TRP A 140 -11.76 9.22 -3.33
C TRP A 140 -12.31 8.49 -2.11
N TYR A 141 -13.31 9.09 -1.51
CA TYR A 141 -13.95 8.62 -0.30
C TYR A 141 -15.46 8.72 -0.42
N LEU A 142 -16.16 7.78 0.18
CA LEU A 142 -17.60 7.80 0.37
C LEU A 142 -17.89 7.85 1.87
N ARG A 143 -18.53 8.93 2.32
CA ARG A 143 -19.14 8.98 3.65
C ARG A 143 -20.49 8.28 3.56
N LEU A 144 -20.63 7.17 4.23
CA LEU A 144 -21.84 6.38 4.19
C LEU A 144 -23.02 7.05 4.91
N ALA A 145 -24.21 6.98 4.34
CA ALA A 145 -25.46 7.36 5.00
C ALA A 145 -25.89 6.30 6.02
N THR A 146 -25.61 5.03 5.72
CA THR A 146 -25.87 3.88 6.59
C THR A 146 -24.67 2.96 6.60
N PRO A 147 -24.29 2.36 7.76
CA PRO A 147 -23.18 1.43 7.85
C PRO A 147 -23.28 0.27 6.85
N ALA A 148 -22.15 -0.11 6.25
CA ALA A 148 -22.08 -1.23 5.31
C ALA A 148 -21.81 -2.54 6.05
N ARG A 149 -22.70 -3.54 5.89
CA ARG A 149 -22.53 -4.90 6.43
C ARG A 149 -21.92 -5.83 5.39
N ALA A 150 -20.87 -5.32 4.71
CA ALA A 150 -20.15 -6.06 3.70
C ALA A 150 -18.66 -6.00 4.01
N ARG A 151 -17.96 -7.10 3.68
CA ARG A 151 -16.52 -7.15 3.65
C ARG A 151 -16.04 -6.71 2.28
N PHE A 152 -15.14 -5.77 2.26
CA PHE A 152 -14.49 -5.26 1.06
C PHE A 152 -13.00 -5.64 1.08
N PHE A 153 -12.44 -5.77 -0.10
CA PHE A 153 -11.03 -6.11 -0.27
C PHE A 153 -10.21 -4.86 -0.61
N PRO A 154 -9.03 -4.66 0.01
CA PRO A 154 -8.15 -3.53 -0.30
C PRO A 154 -7.83 -3.45 -1.79
N LEU A 155 -7.66 -2.22 -2.30
CA LEU A 155 -7.38 -1.99 -3.72
C LEU A 155 -6.12 -2.73 -4.18
N HIS A 156 -5.05 -2.69 -3.38
CA HIS A 156 -3.79 -3.33 -3.71
C HIS A 156 -3.86 -4.87 -3.79
N ASP A 157 -4.88 -5.50 -3.19
CA ASP A 157 -5.10 -6.93 -3.33
C ASP A 157 -5.75 -7.29 -4.66
N ALA A 158 -6.55 -6.37 -5.24
CA ALA A 158 -7.34 -6.60 -6.45
C ALA A 158 -6.62 -6.16 -7.75
N VAL A 159 -5.67 -5.23 -7.66
CA VAL A 159 -4.93 -4.72 -8.82
C VAL A 159 -4.25 -5.85 -9.59
N GLY A 160 -4.49 -5.90 -10.91
CA GLY A 160 -3.91 -6.90 -11.81
C GLY A 160 -4.45 -8.32 -11.65
N ARG A 161 -5.48 -8.52 -10.83
CA ARG A 161 -6.13 -9.82 -10.58
C ARG A 161 -7.56 -9.82 -11.12
N PRO A 162 -8.18 -11.01 -11.33
CA PRO A 162 -9.59 -11.09 -11.73
C PRO A 162 -10.50 -10.46 -10.68
N VAL A 163 -11.26 -9.45 -11.09
CA VAL A 163 -12.17 -8.68 -10.19
C VAL A 163 -13.16 -9.59 -9.46
N ARG A 164 -13.62 -10.67 -10.10
CA ARG A 164 -14.58 -11.62 -9.53
C ARG A 164 -14.14 -12.24 -8.20
N ASP A 165 -12.82 -12.33 -7.99
CA ASP A 165 -12.24 -12.97 -6.79
C ASP A 165 -12.20 -12.02 -5.59
N PHE A 166 -12.56 -10.73 -5.80
CA PHE A 166 -12.50 -9.65 -4.80
C PHE A 166 -13.83 -8.87 -4.69
N LEU A 167 -14.93 -9.46 -5.15
CA LEU A 167 -16.23 -8.83 -5.00
C LEU A 167 -16.64 -8.77 -3.52
N PRO A 168 -17.46 -7.75 -3.12
CA PRO A 168 -17.94 -7.64 -1.76
C PRO A 168 -18.62 -8.91 -1.27
N GLU A 169 -18.35 -9.29 -0.01
CA GLU A 169 -18.90 -10.47 0.68
C GLU A 169 -19.74 -10.04 1.90
N GLY A 170 -20.57 -10.94 2.43
CA GLY A 170 -21.36 -10.72 3.63
C GLY A 170 -22.82 -10.37 3.39
N GLU A 171 -23.49 -9.80 4.39
CA GLU A 171 -24.95 -9.58 4.40
C GLU A 171 -25.39 -8.67 3.26
N ASP A 172 -24.69 -7.54 3.05
CA ASP A 172 -25.02 -6.55 2.02
C ASP A 172 -24.30 -6.80 0.68
N ALA A 173 -23.66 -7.95 0.49
CA ALA A 173 -22.82 -8.22 -0.70
C ALA A 173 -23.57 -7.99 -2.01
N ARG A 174 -24.82 -8.47 -2.13
CA ARG A 174 -25.64 -8.30 -3.34
C ARG A 174 -26.00 -6.84 -3.60
N LEU A 175 -26.30 -6.09 -2.53
CA LEU A 175 -26.57 -4.66 -2.62
C LEU A 175 -25.34 -3.93 -3.19
N TRP A 176 -24.15 -4.16 -2.63
CA TRP A 176 -22.92 -3.51 -3.07
C TRP A 176 -22.51 -3.91 -4.49
N GLN A 177 -22.63 -5.18 -4.85
CA GLN A 177 -22.37 -5.63 -6.23
C GLN A 177 -23.30 -4.95 -7.23
N ARG A 178 -24.60 -4.81 -6.88
CA ARG A 178 -25.55 -4.07 -7.71
C ARG A 178 -25.18 -2.58 -7.80
N THR A 179 -24.87 -1.94 -6.68
CA THR A 179 -24.44 -0.54 -6.62
C THR A 179 -23.18 -0.32 -7.48
N MET A 180 -22.19 -1.21 -7.41
CA MET A 180 -20.99 -1.14 -8.25
C MET A 180 -21.34 -1.20 -9.75
N ASN A 181 -22.28 -2.06 -10.15
CA ASN A 181 -22.73 -2.14 -11.55
C ASN A 181 -23.47 -0.86 -11.99
N GLU A 182 -24.33 -0.31 -11.14
CA GLU A 182 -25.05 0.94 -11.43
C GLU A 182 -24.06 2.12 -11.55
N LEU A 183 -23.08 2.20 -10.67
CA LEU A 183 -21.98 3.19 -10.75
C LEU A 183 -21.19 3.06 -12.07
N GLN A 184 -20.89 1.83 -12.51
CA GLN A 184 -20.21 1.62 -13.80
C GLN A 184 -21.03 2.15 -14.97
N VAL A 185 -22.36 1.96 -14.97
CA VAL A 185 -23.22 2.49 -16.02
C VAL A 185 -23.19 4.03 -16.05
N VAL A 186 -23.28 4.67 -14.88
CA VAL A 186 -23.22 6.14 -14.78
C VAL A 186 -21.86 6.67 -15.23
N LEU A 187 -20.78 6.08 -14.74
CA LEU A 187 -19.42 6.51 -15.06
C LEU A 187 -19.07 6.27 -16.54
N HIS A 188 -19.45 5.12 -17.11
CA HIS A 188 -19.21 4.81 -18.51
C HIS A 188 -19.92 5.81 -19.45
N ASN A 189 -21.15 6.21 -19.12
CA ASN A 189 -21.92 7.14 -19.93
C ASN A 189 -21.57 8.62 -19.64
N HIS A 190 -20.69 8.89 -18.68
CA HIS A 190 -20.35 10.26 -18.32
C HIS A 190 -19.53 10.95 -19.42
N PRO A 191 -19.85 12.23 -19.81
CA PRO A 191 -19.15 12.94 -20.88
C PRO A 191 -17.63 13.02 -20.71
N VAL A 192 -17.15 13.15 -19.47
CA VAL A 192 -15.70 13.14 -19.14
C VAL A 192 -15.06 11.84 -19.62
N ASN A 193 -15.63 10.68 -19.28
CA ASN A 193 -15.06 9.39 -19.67
C ASN A 193 -15.15 9.14 -21.17
N GLN A 194 -16.24 9.58 -21.83
CA GLN A 194 -16.36 9.52 -23.29
C GLN A 194 -15.29 10.39 -23.98
N ALA A 195 -15.03 11.60 -23.45
CA ALA A 195 -13.98 12.47 -23.99
C ALA A 195 -12.58 11.86 -23.76
N ARG A 196 -12.33 11.22 -22.60
CA ARG A 196 -11.08 10.54 -22.32
C ARG A 196 -10.85 9.38 -23.28
N GLU A 197 -11.84 8.53 -23.50
CA GLU A 197 -11.76 7.41 -24.45
C GLU A 197 -11.53 7.89 -25.88
N ALA A 198 -12.23 8.95 -26.31
CA ALA A 198 -12.03 9.56 -27.63
C ALA A 198 -10.61 10.13 -27.82
N ALA A 199 -9.98 10.58 -26.74
CA ALA A 199 -8.58 11.03 -26.71
C ALA A 199 -7.55 9.90 -26.53
N GLY A 200 -7.98 8.65 -26.43
CA GLY A 200 -7.09 7.49 -26.22
C GLY A 200 -6.61 7.32 -24.77
N HIS A 201 -7.23 8.01 -23.81
CA HIS A 201 -6.96 7.86 -22.39
C HIS A 201 -7.87 6.81 -21.75
N ARG A 202 -7.41 6.19 -20.67
CA ARG A 202 -8.22 5.25 -19.89
C ARG A 202 -9.37 5.98 -19.20
N PRO A 203 -10.62 5.47 -19.27
CA PRO A 203 -11.75 6.04 -18.52
C PRO A 203 -11.70 5.62 -17.05
N ALA A 204 -12.12 6.51 -16.15
CA ALA A 204 -12.43 6.16 -14.76
C ALA A 204 -13.86 5.57 -14.72
N ASN A 205 -14.00 4.33 -15.22
CA ASN A 205 -15.28 3.71 -15.50
C ASN A 205 -15.86 2.91 -14.34
N SER A 206 -15.17 2.84 -13.19
CA SER A 206 -15.66 2.20 -11.99
C SER A 206 -15.05 2.80 -10.74
N LEU A 207 -15.61 2.46 -9.58
CA LEU A 207 -15.04 2.74 -8.27
C LEU A 207 -14.71 1.43 -7.57
N TRP A 208 -13.60 1.43 -6.81
CA TRP A 208 -13.25 0.33 -5.95
C TRP A 208 -13.51 0.71 -4.49
N PHE A 209 -14.45 -0.01 -3.85
CA PHE A 209 -14.80 0.21 -2.45
C PHE A 209 -13.97 -0.67 -1.53
N TRP A 210 -13.41 -0.08 -0.47
CA TRP A 210 -12.66 -0.81 0.54
C TRP A 210 -12.49 -0.02 1.84
N GLY A 211 -12.00 -0.70 2.88
CA GLY A 211 -11.58 -0.07 4.13
C GLY A 211 -12.72 0.29 5.08
N ALA A 212 -13.91 -0.30 4.90
CA ALA A 212 -14.96 -0.23 5.92
C ALA A 212 -14.48 -0.80 7.23
N GLY A 213 -14.92 -0.23 8.33
CA GLY A 213 -14.65 -0.73 9.66
C GLY A 213 -15.12 0.24 10.73
N GLU A 214 -15.28 -0.29 11.94
CA GLU A 214 -15.69 0.51 13.09
C GLU A 214 -14.55 1.37 13.62
N SER A 215 -14.84 2.64 13.87
CA SER A 215 -13.89 3.53 14.53
C SER A 215 -13.62 3.03 15.95
N ARG A 216 -12.37 2.69 16.24
CA ARG A 216 -11.91 2.24 17.56
C ARG A 216 -10.84 3.17 18.09
N PRO A 217 -10.70 3.29 19.42
CA PRO A 217 -9.56 4.00 20.00
C PRO A 217 -8.26 3.36 19.49
N ALA A 218 -7.39 4.18 18.95
CA ALA A 218 -6.09 3.70 18.51
C ALA A 218 -5.19 3.40 19.71
N PRO A 219 -4.37 2.34 19.64
CA PRO A 219 -3.37 2.09 20.66
C PRO A 219 -2.33 3.21 20.65
N GLN A 220 -1.74 3.49 21.81
CA GLN A 220 -0.60 4.41 21.86
C GLN A 220 0.64 3.71 21.31
N SER A 221 1.26 4.28 20.30
CA SER A 221 2.50 3.76 19.75
C SER A 221 3.70 4.16 20.60
N ALA A 222 4.66 3.24 20.74
CA ALA A 222 5.96 3.53 21.34
C ALA A 222 6.86 4.39 20.44
N ALA A 223 6.62 4.41 19.14
CA ALA A 223 7.34 5.22 18.17
C ALA A 223 6.87 6.69 18.30
N ARG A 224 7.82 7.60 18.54
CA ARG A 224 7.51 9.04 18.68
C ARG A 224 7.51 9.79 17.36
N ALA A 225 8.31 9.34 16.40
CA ALA A 225 8.44 9.96 15.08
C ALA A 225 8.30 8.91 13.99
N ILE A 226 7.41 9.18 13.03
CA ILE A 226 7.15 8.31 11.89
C ILE A 226 7.36 9.12 10.63
N GLN A 227 8.02 8.51 9.66
CA GLN A 227 8.20 9.09 8.35
C GLN A 227 7.44 8.25 7.33
N ALA A 228 6.44 8.86 6.68
CA ALA A 228 5.63 8.20 5.67
C ALA A 228 4.96 9.23 4.76
N ASP A 229 4.87 8.91 3.46
CA ASP A 229 4.07 9.67 2.50
C ASP A 229 2.71 9.01 2.27
N ASP A 230 2.60 7.70 2.37
CA ASP A 230 1.34 6.98 2.23
C ASP A 230 0.29 7.45 3.23
N PRO A 231 -0.91 7.87 2.79
CA PRO A 231 -1.91 8.45 3.67
C PRO A 231 -2.51 7.44 4.67
N LEU A 232 -2.53 6.13 4.37
CA LEU A 232 -3.01 5.13 5.32
C LEU A 232 -2.02 5.00 6.49
N MET A 233 -0.71 4.92 6.18
CA MET A 233 0.32 4.88 7.22
C MET A 233 0.34 6.17 8.05
N ARG A 234 0.21 7.32 7.40
CA ARG A 234 0.05 8.62 8.09
C ARG A 234 -1.14 8.60 9.04
N GLY A 235 -2.28 8.07 8.59
CA GLY A 235 -3.48 7.95 9.39
C GLY A 235 -3.33 7.03 10.59
N PHE A 236 -2.71 5.87 10.44
CA PHE A 236 -2.36 4.99 11.55
C PHE A 236 -1.49 5.71 12.59
N ALA A 237 -0.46 6.41 12.12
CA ALA A 237 0.46 7.13 12.99
C ALA A 237 -0.21 8.29 13.74
N LEU A 238 -1.01 9.11 13.05
CA LEU A 238 -1.76 10.22 13.65
C LEU A 238 -2.78 9.71 14.66
N ALA A 239 -3.51 8.64 14.35
CA ALA A 239 -4.43 8.00 15.27
C ALA A 239 -3.73 7.51 16.55
N ALA A 240 -2.51 6.99 16.42
CA ALA A 240 -1.68 6.54 17.53
C ALA A 240 -0.95 7.68 18.28
N GLY A 241 -1.24 8.94 17.97
CA GLY A 241 -0.65 10.12 18.61
C GLY A 241 0.79 10.41 18.22
N CYS A 242 1.27 9.88 17.09
CA CYS A 242 2.63 10.09 16.61
C CYS A 242 2.75 11.38 15.78
N THR A 243 3.94 11.96 15.76
CA THR A 243 4.30 12.99 14.77
C THR A 243 4.66 12.33 13.45
N VAL A 244 4.08 12.83 12.34
CA VAL A 244 4.31 12.28 11.00
C VAL A 244 4.95 13.33 10.11
N VAL A 245 6.05 12.96 9.47
CA VAL A 245 6.77 13.80 8.52
C VAL A 245 7.06 13.01 7.24
N ALA A 246 7.40 13.71 6.14
CA ALA A 246 7.84 13.08 4.93
C ALA A 246 9.18 12.33 5.12
N PRO A 247 9.42 11.22 4.37
CA PRO A 247 10.63 10.45 4.45
C PRO A 247 11.88 11.26 4.12
N ASP A 248 12.82 11.33 5.07
CA ASP A 248 14.09 12.02 4.96
C ASP A 248 15.16 11.24 5.76
N CYS A 249 16.12 10.67 5.05
CA CYS A 249 17.15 9.83 5.65
C CYS A 249 18.03 10.60 6.64
N ALA A 250 18.32 11.88 6.40
CA ALA A 250 19.11 12.69 7.31
C ALA A 250 18.38 12.90 8.65
N LYS A 251 17.08 13.21 8.61
CA LYS A 251 16.24 13.32 9.79
C LYS A 251 16.04 11.97 10.51
N ALA A 252 15.92 10.88 9.76
CA ALA A 252 15.85 9.54 10.34
C ALA A 252 17.11 9.18 11.14
N LEU A 253 18.26 9.75 10.75
CA LEU A 253 19.54 9.58 11.44
C LEU A 253 19.72 10.53 12.66
N GLU A 254 18.70 11.21 13.13
CA GLU A 254 18.74 12.08 14.32
C GLU A 254 18.11 11.42 15.55
N SER A 255 17.15 10.52 15.36
CA SER A 255 16.42 9.84 16.45
C SER A 255 15.95 8.45 16.07
N ASP A 256 15.47 7.68 17.05
CA ASP A 256 14.79 6.41 16.78
C ASP A 256 13.56 6.66 15.92
N SER A 257 13.48 6.00 14.75
CA SER A 257 12.48 6.30 13.74
C SER A 257 11.88 5.03 13.13
N LEU A 258 10.59 5.07 12.82
CA LEU A 258 9.92 4.17 11.90
C LEU A 258 9.72 4.91 10.58
N VAL A 259 10.21 4.34 9.48
CA VAL A 259 10.16 4.93 8.15
C VAL A 259 9.49 3.96 7.19
N VAL A 260 8.47 4.40 6.48
CA VAL A 260 7.83 3.63 5.41
C VAL A 260 8.21 4.21 4.07
N LEU A 261 8.79 3.37 3.21
CA LEU A 261 9.25 3.71 1.85
C LEU A 261 8.44 2.86 0.86
N ASP A 262 7.35 3.40 0.37
CA ASP A 262 6.38 2.71 -0.49
C ASP A 262 6.68 2.85 -2.00
N ASP A 263 7.79 3.49 -2.35
CA ASP A 263 8.19 3.73 -3.75
C ASP A 263 8.17 2.47 -4.63
N LEU A 264 8.46 1.29 -4.07
CA LEU A 264 8.53 0.03 -4.82
C LEU A 264 7.19 -0.73 -4.89
N LEU A 265 6.19 -0.35 -4.08
CA LEU A 265 4.95 -1.11 -3.94
C LEU A 265 4.18 -1.17 -5.27
N LEU A 266 3.82 -0.02 -5.84
CA LEU A 266 3.04 0.03 -7.07
C LEU A 266 3.74 -0.60 -8.26
N PRO A 267 5.03 -0.31 -8.54
CA PRO A 267 5.76 -1.01 -9.59
C PRO A 267 5.78 -2.53 -9.42
N ALA A 268 5.88 -3.02 -8.17
CA ALA A 268 5.84 -4.46 -7.92
C ALA A 268 4.45 -5.05 -8.16
N LEU A 269 3.38 -4.39 -7.73
CA LEU A 269 1.99 -4.82 -7.97
C LEU A 269 1.64 -4.87 -9.46
N HIS A 270 2.11 -3.89 -10.23
CA HIS A 270 1.88 -3.82 -11.68
C HIS A 270 2.87 -4.65 -12.52
N LEU A 271 3.83 -5.31 -11.90
CA LEU A 271 4.93 -6.00 -12.58
C LEU A 271 5.73 -5.07 -13.53
N ASP A 272 5.76 -3.76 -13.22
CA ASP A 272 6.52 -2.76 -13.95
C ASP A 272 7.99 -2.80 -13.49
N ILE A 273 8.75 -3.66 -14.14
CA ILE A 273 10.15 -3.91 -13.79
C ILE A 273 11.04 -2.68 -14.00
N ASP A 274 10.77 -1.86 -14.99
CA ASP A 274 11.62 -0.71 -15.34
C ASP A 274 11.46 0.41 -14.29
N SER A 275 10.24 0.72 -13.92
CA SER A 275 9.96 1.65 -12.81
C SER A 275 10.50 1.13 -11.48
N TRP A 276 10.32 -0.17 -11.20
CA TRP A 276 10.85 -0.79 -9.98
C TRP A 276 12.36 -0.69 -9.90
N ARG A 277 13.08 -0.99 -10.98
CA ARG A 277 14.55 -0.89 -11.05
C ARG A 277 15.03 0.52 -10.85
N THR A 278 14.40 1.50 -11.49
CA THR A 278 14.73 2.92 -11.38
C THR A 278 14.57 3.41 -9.93
N ARG A 279 13.44 3.06 -9.29
CA ARG A 279 13.16 3.46 -7.91
C ARG A 279 14.06 2.73 -6.92
N LEU A 280 14.37 1.45 -7.14
CA LEU A 280 15.31 0.70 -6.30
C LEU A 280 16.71 1.29 -6.36
N ALA A 281 17.21 1.67 -7.55
CA ALA A 281 18.48 2.37 -7.69
C ALA A 281 18.49 3.72 -6.95
N LYS A 282 17.37 4.45 -6.98
CA LYS A 282 17.21 5.68 -6.18
C LYS A 282 17.30 5.38 -4.68
N LEU A 283 16.62 4.36 -4.18
CA LEU A 283 16.65 3.96 -2.76
C LEU A 283 18.05 3.52 -2.32
N GLU A 284 18.85 2.88 -3.20
CA GLU A 284 20.23 2.55 -2.90
C GLU A 284 21.02 3.82 -2.50
N HIS A 285 20.89 4.89 -3.27
CA HIS A 285 21.64 6.13 -3.02
C HIS A 285 21.05 6.97 -1.89
N THR A 286 19.73 7.04 -1.78
CA THR A 286 19.07 7.95 -0.84
C THR A 286 18.91 7.34 0.55
N TRP A 287 18.87 6.01 0.67
CA TRP A 287 18.61 5.32 1.93
C TRP A 287 19.65 4.25 2.28
N PHE A 288 19.84 3.23 1.43
CA PHE A 288 20.68 2.09 1.83
C PHE A 288 22.15 2.49 2.01
N ALA A 289 22.69 3.34 1.14
CA ALA A 289 24.08 3.79 1.25
C ALA A 289 24.33 4.66 2.50
N PRO A 290 23.54 5.70 2.79
CA PRO A 290 23.70 6.48 4.02
C PRO A 290 23.53 5.65 5.29
N LEU A 291 22.56 4.73 5.34
CA LEU A 291 22.34 3.87 6.50
C LEU A 291 23.45 2.86 6.71
N ALA A 292 23.97 2.25 5.65
CA ALA A 292 25.14 1.37 5.72
C ALA A 292 26.39 2.13 6.21
N ALA A 293 26.60 3.36 5.75
CA ALA A 293 27.67 4.23 6.23
C ALA A 293 27.52 4.59 7.72
N ALA A 294 26.28 4.89 8.15
CA ALA A 294 25.97 5.20 9.54
C ALA A 294 26.20 4.01 10.49
N LEU A 295 25.88 2.77 10.03
CA LEU A 295 26.18 1.54 10.78
C LEU A 295 27.70 1.32 10.90
N ARG A 296 28.45 1.47 9.80
CA ARG A 296 29.91 1.30 9.79
C ARG A 296 30.62 2.32 10.68
N SER A 297 30.15 3.55 10.70
CA SER A 297 30.66 4.63 11.56
C SER A 297 30.11 4.59 13.00
N LYS A 298 29.25 3.62 13.35
CA LYS A 298 28.57 3.48 14.65
C LYS A 298 27.64 4.65 15.04
N ARG A 299 27.31 5.54 14.11
CA ARG A 299 26.29 6.58 14.32
C ARG A 299 24.91 5.95 14.48
N LEU A 300 24.63 4.85 13.76
CA LEU A 300 23.45 4.03 13.89
C LEU A 300 23.80 2.75 14.66
N ARG A 301 23.07 2.42 15.74
CA ARG A 301 23.28 1.21 16.54
C ARG A 301 22.67 -0.02 15.90
N GLY A 302 21.51 0.15 15.26
CA GLY A 302 20.75 -0.93 14.65
C GLY A 302 19.81 -0.45 13.56
N LEU A 303 19.69 -1.25 12.53
CA LEU A 303 18.75 -1.09 11.43
C LEU A 303 17.92 -2.36 11.33
N LYS A 304 16.61 -2.20 11.37
CA LYS A 304 15.64 -3.25 10.99
C LYS A 304 15.07 -2.88 9.62
N ILE A 305 14.96 -3.84 8.72
CA ILE A 305 14.23 -3.69 7.46
C ILE A 305 13.17 -4.78 7.41
N SER A 306 11.90 -4.38 7.28
CA SER A 306 10.78 -5.26 6.98
C SER A 306 10.34 -5.00 5.56
N ALA A 307 10.40 -6.02 4.71
CA ALA A 307 10.02 -5.91 3.30
C ALA A 307 8.85 -6.87 3.01
N PRO A 308 7.61 -6.40 3.25
CA PRO A 308 6.41 -7.16 2.89
C PRO A 308 6.25 -7.28 1.38
N GLY A 309 5.76 -8.45 0.95
CA GLY A 309 5.45 -8.77 -0.43
C GLY A 309 4.52 -9.98 -0.51
N ASP A 310 4.05 -10.31 -1.70
CA ASP A 310 3.12 -11.42 -1.97
C ASP A 310 3.69 -12.80 -1.61
N ARG A 311 5.01 -12.92 -1.58
CA ARG A 311 5.74 -14.15 -1.24
C ARG A 311 6.05 -14.28 0.26
N GLY A 312 5.61 -13.32 1.07
CA GLY A 312 5.91 -13.21 2.49
C GLY A 312 6.74 -11.97 2.83
N THR A 313 7.16 -11.85 4.07
CA THR A 313 7.90 -10.68 4.57
C THR A 313 9.34 -11.03 4.86
N LEU A 314 10.29 -10.37 4.20
CA LEU A 314 11.70 -10.41 4.59
C LEU A 314 11.88 -9.50 5.82
N GLU A 315 12.41 -10.08 6.88
CA GLU A 315 12.88 -9.36 8.06
C GLU A 315 14.41 -9.39 8.09
N LEU A 316 15.04 -8.23 8.16
CA LEU A 316 16.49 -8.07 8.22
C LEU A 316 16.86 -7.21 9.42
N GLU A 317 17.74 -7.70 10.30
CA GLU A 317 18.31 -6.95 11.40
C GLU A 317 19.82 -6.82 11.22
N VAL A 318 20.31 -5.58 11.21
CA VAL A 318 21.74 -5.28 11.12
C VAL A 318 22.15 -4.39 12.30
N ARG A 319 23.13 -4.80 13.07
CA ARG A 319 23.68 -4.01 14.18
C ARG A 319 25.03 -3.41 13.81
N ALA A 320 25.39 -2.31 14.42
CA ALA A 320 26.72 -1.71 14.21
C ALA A 320 27.88 -2.70 14.48
N ALA A 321 27.69 -3.64 15.43
CA ALA A 321 28.65 -4.70 15.69
C ALA A 321 28.83 -5.68 14.51
N ASP A 322 27.81 -5.82 13.65
CA ASP A 322 27.88 -6.72 12.49
C ASP A 322 28.84 -6.19 11.41
N ALA A 323 29.11 -4.88 11.39
CA ALA A 323 30.06 -4.27 10.47
C ALA A 323 31.50 -4.80 10.61
N TRP A 324 31.84 -5.39 11.78
CA TRP A 324 33.14 -6.02 12.03
C TRP A 324 33.27 -7.45 11.50
N LYS A 325 32.17 -8.03 11.02
CA LYS A 325 32.14 -9.38 10.47
C LYS A 325 32.64 -9.39 9.01
N PHE A 326 33.91 -8.96 8.79
CA PHE A 326 34.51 -8.83 7.46
C PHE A 326 34.56 -10.13 6.65
N TRP A 327 34.39 -11.29 7.30
CA TRP A 327 34.30 -12.61 6.65
C TRP A 327 32.94 -12.87 6.01
N ARG A 328 31.90 -12.08 6.34
CA ARG A 328 30.60 -12.19 5.69
C ARG A 328 30.65 -11.48 4.33
N LYS A 329 30.25 -12.19 3.29
CA LYS A 329 30.21 -11.65 1.92
C LYS A 329 28.91 -10.87 1.73
N PRO A 330 28.92 -9.79 0.93
CA PRO A 330 27.70 -9.16 0.44
C PRO A 330 26.81 -10.18 -0.25
N LEU A 331 25.49 -10.06 -0.05
CA LEU A 331 24.49 -10.93 -0.67
C LEU A 331 23.70 -10.10 -1.69
N PRO A 332 23.88 -10.33 -3.02
CA PRO A 332 23.09 -9.68 -4.02
C PRO A 332 21.59 -9.98 -3.85
N LEU A 333 20.75 -8.97 -4.12
CA LEU A 333 19.29 -9.09 -3.99
C LEU A 333 18.74 -10.25 -4.85
N ASP A 334 19.20 -10.41 -6.09
CA ASP A 334 18.79 -11.51 -6.97
C ASP A 334 19.11 -12.90 -6.38
N THR A 335 20.21 -13.01 -5.67
CA THR A 335 20.57 -14.27 -5.00
C THR A 335 19.60 -14.56 -3.86
N LEU A 336 19.20 -13.53 -3.11
CA LEU A 336 18.18 -13.66 -2.07
C LEU A 336 16.82 -14.03 -2.68
N LEU A 337 16.38 -13.33 -3.71
CA LEU A 337 15.09 -13.57 -4.38
C LEU A 337 14.95 -15.00 -4.93
N LYS A 338 16.05 -15.59 -5.42
CA LYS A 338 16.09 -16.98 -5.87
C LYS A 338 15.98 -17.98 -4.71
N SER A 339 16.38 -17.60 -3.50
CA SER A 339 16.29 -18.45 -2.30
C SER A 339 14.92 -18.44 -1.63
N ILE A 340 14.07 -17.46 -1.96
CA ILE A 340 12.71 -17.36 -1.45
C ILE A 340 11.82 -18.28 -2.29
N ALA A 341 11.14 -19.22 -1.64
CA ALA A 341 10.20 -20.12 -2.32
C ALA A 341 9.15 -19.31 -3.11
N PRO A 342 8.67 -19.80 -4.26
CA PRO A 342 7.49 -19.23 -4.90
C PRO A 342 6.35 -19.19 -3.88
N ALA A 343 5.50 -18.15 -3.94
CA ALA A 343 4.25 -18.20 -3.20
C ALA A 343 3.51 -19.45 -3.64
N ASP A 344 3.16 -20.33 -2.69
CA ASP A 344 2.24 -21.43 -2.98
C ASP A 344 0.99 -20.81 -3.59
N ALA A 345 0.61 -21.26 -4.77
CA ALA A 345 -0.50 -20.72 -5.52
C ALA A 345 -1.74 -20.70 -4.61
N SER A 346 -2.18 -19.50 -4.28
CA SER A 346 -3.41 -19.12 -3.57
C SER A 346 -3.57 -19.65 -2.15
N PRO A 347 -3.81 -18.80 -1.16
CA PRO A 347 -4.57 -19.22 -0.01
C PRO A 347 -5.96 -19.63 -0.55
N GLN A 348 -6.25 -20.91 -0.52
CA GLN A 348 -7.59 -21.42 -0.73
C GLN A 348 -8.46 -20.70 0.30
N HIS A 349 -9.35 -19.82 -0.17
CA HIS A 349 -10.46 -19.36 0.64
C HIS A 349 -11.21 -20.63 1.09
N HIS A 350 -10.99 -21.01 2.33
CA HIS A 350 -11.84 -22.01 2.95
C HIS A 350 -13.23 -21.42 3.00
N SER A 351 -14.04 -21.78 2.00
CA SER A 351 -15.49 -21.74 2.10
C SER A 351 -15.85 -22.68 3.25
N GLY A 352 -15.92 -22.13 4.44
CA GLY A 352 -16.49 -22.78 5.61
C GLY A 352 -17.96 -23.04 5.33
N THR A 353 -18.25 -24.21 4.77
CA THR A 353 -19.55 -24.85 4.84
C THR A 353 -19.79 -25.26 6.30
N ARG A 354 -20.62 -24.49 7.02
CA ARG A 354 -21.67 -24.99 7.91
C ARG A 354 -22.56 -23.85 8.37
#